data_e960386524235a1d6973285da7606348
#
_entry.id   e960386524235a1d6973285da7606348
#
_cell.length_a   1.000
_cell.length_b   1.000
_cell.length_c   1.000
_cell.angle_alpha   90.00
_cell.angle_beta   90.00
_cell.angle_gamma   90.00
#
_symmetry.space_group_name_H-M   'P 1'
#
loop_
_entity.id
_entity.type
_entity.pdbx_description
1 polymer ?
#
loop_
_entity_poly.entity_id
_entity_poly.type
_entity_poly.pdbx_seq_one_letter_code
_entity_poly.pdbx_strand_id
1 'polypeptide(L)'
;MDGTLDKIRVQFDYLPLINFAMQQNKVSVIHQLSIENMTSEPFRNIQVQITAEPDFGSITPVMVEAIPANDSVCLQSFSLVLSANYFAQLTERMSGSLKIEIRSEAETIFTRTYPIDILAYDQWGGIN
;
A
#
# COMPACT_ATOMS: atom_id res chain seq x y z
N MET A 1 10.48 19.21 -12.92
CA MET A 1 10.50 18.42 -13.14
C MET A 1 10.89 17.50 -12.50
N ASP A 2 10.54 16.94 -12.07
CA ASP A 2 10.95 16.07 -11.41
C ASP A 2 10.88 14.80 -11.85
N GLY A 3 10.22 14.42 -12.80
CA GLY A 3 10.23 13.10 -13.36
C GLY A 3 11.59 12.57 -13.59
N THR A 4 12.50 13.44 -13.84
CA THR A 4 13.87 13.02 -14.07
C THR A 4 14.52 12.42 -12.84
N LEU A 5 13.92 12.61 -11.69
CA LEU A 5 14.47 12.09 -10.45
C LEU A 5 13.89 10.75 -10.07
N ASP A 6 12.94 10.27 -10.84
CA ASP A 6 12.30 8.99 -10.52
C ASP A 6 13.25 7.86 -10.90
N LYS A 7 13.69 7.13 -9.90
CA LYS A 7 14.56 5.98 -10.11
C LYS A 7 13.77 4.70 -10.32
N ILE A 8 12.52 4.69 -9.89
CA ILE A 8 11.67 3.52 -10.03
C ILE A 8 10.29 3.95 -10.50
N ARG A 9 9.58 2.99 -11.09
CA ARG A 9 8.17 3.16 -11.44
C ARG A 9 7.36 2.18 -10.60
N VAL A 10 6.30 2.67 -9.97
CA VAL A 10 5.48 1.87 -9.08
C VAL A 10 4.06 1.82 -9.62
N GLN A 11 3.51 0.62 -9.68
CA GLN A 11 2.09 0.41 -9.99
C GLN A 11 1.47 -0.28 -8.80
N PHE A 12 0.47 0.35 -8.20
CA PHE A 12 -0.17 -0.13 -6.99
C PHE A 12 -1.62 -0.43 -7.28
N ASP A 13 -1.99 -1.71 -7.16
CA ASP A 13 -3.34 -2.18 -7.42
C ASP A 13 -3.99 -2.53 -6.09
N TYR A 14 -5.02 -1.75 -5.72
CA TYR A 14 -5.66 -1.90 -4.43
C TYR A 14 -7.12 -1.51 -4.53
N LEU A 15 -7.92 -1.94 -3.54
CA LEU A 15 -9.31 -1.51 -3.44
C LEU A 15 -9.35 -0.12 -2.80
N PRO A 16 -9.95 0.87 -3.46
CA PRO A 16 -9.98 2.22 -2.90
C PRO A 16 -11.08 2.43 -1.87
N LEU A 17 -11.77 1.36 -1.48
CA LEU A 17 -12.90 1.43 -0.57
C LEU A 17 -12.86 0.22 0.34
N ILE A 18 -12.93 0.43 1.67
CA ILE A 18 -12.89 -0.68 2.61
C ILE A 18 -13.92 -0.49 3.72
N ASN A 19 -14.36 -1.62 4.29
CA ASN A 19 -15.06 -1.63 5.56
C ASN A 19 -14.61 -2.89 6.31
N PHE A 20 -14.99 -2.99 7.58
CA PHE A 20 -14.50 -4.08 8.40
C PHE A 20 -15.06 -5.44 7.96
N ALA A 21 -16.24 -5.46 7.36
CA ALA A 21 -16.83 -6.72 6.89
C ALA A 21 -15.96 -7.37 5.80
N MET A 22 -15.21 -6.58 5.05
CA MET A 22 -14.32 -7.15 4.03
C MET A 22 -13.26 -8.03 4.64
N GLN A 23 -12.71 -7.64 5.80
CA GLN A 23 -11.71 -8.46 6.45
C GLN A 23 -12.33 -9.77 6.96
N GLN A 24 -13.55 -9.70 7.49
CA GLN A 24 -14.22 -10.91 7.96
C GLN A 24 -14.47 -11.88 6.83
N ASN A 25 -14.68 -11.38 5.63
CA ASN A 25 -14.88 -12.20 4.44
C ASN A 25 -13.60 -12.44 3.67
N LYS A 26 -12.47 -12.02 4.24
CA LYS A 26 -11.14 -12.25 3.67
C LYS A 26 -10.97 -11.64 2.29
N VAL A 27 -11.59 -10.49 2.08
CA VAL A 27 -11.42 -9.75 0.84
C VAL A 27 -10.06 -9.07 0.88
N SER A 28 -9.28 -9.27 -0.17
CA SER A 28 -7.94 -8.71 -0.24
C SER A 28 -8.03 -7.23 -0.65
N VAL A 29 -7.53 -6.35 0.19
CA VAL A 29 -7.54 -4.91 -0.11
C VAL A 29 -6.36 -4.53 -1.00
N ILE A 30 -5.19 -5.05 -0.70
CA ILE A 30 -4.00 -4.78 -1.50
C ILE A 30 -3.77 -5.97 -2.42
N HIS A 31 -3.91 -5.73 -3.73
CA HIS A 31 -3.82 -6.81 -4.71
C HIS A 31 -2.39 -7.05 -5.14
N GLN A 32 -1.69 -6.00 -5.53
CA GLN A 32 -0.31 -6.15 -5.92
C GLN A 32 0.40 -4.81 -5.98
N LEU A 33 1.70 -4.86 -5.89
CA LEU A 33 2.56 -3.69 -6.02
C LEU A 33 3.71 -4.08 -6.94
N SER A 34 3.82 -3.41 -8.09
CA SER A 34 4.91 -3.64 -9.03
C SER A 34 5.92 -2.53 -8.91
N ILE A 35 7.19 -2.89 -8.86
CA ILE A 35 8.28 -1.92 -8.79
C ILE A 35 9.22 -2.20 -9.94
N GLU A 36 9.42 -1.18 -10.79
CA GLU A 36 10.33 -1.29 -11.92
C GLU A 36 11.54 -0.43 -11.68
N ASN A 37 12.72 -1.03 -11.81
CA ASN A 37 13.98 -0.30 -11.66
C ASN A 37 14.29 0.39 -12.99
N MET A 38 14.23 1.71 -12.99
CA MET A 38 14.41 2.51 -14.20
C MET A 38 15.86 2.94 -14.39
N THR A 39 16.79 2.39 -13.60
CA THR A 39 18.18 2.80 -13.66
C THR A 39 19.04 1.68 -14.21
N SER A 40 20.30 2.00 -14.49
CA SER A 40 21.26 1.05 -15.01
C SER A 40 22.02 0.31 -13.92
N GLU A 41 21.60 0.48 -12.65
CA GLU A 41 22.24 -0.18 -11.54
C GLU A 41 21.20 -0.89 -10.70
N PRO A 42 21.53 -2.02 -10.10
CA PRO A 42 20.55 -2.73 -9.27
C PRO A 42 20.29 -2.02 -7.94
N PHE A 43 19.09 -2.16 -7.44
CA PHE A 43 18.77 -1.79 -6.06
C PHE A 43 18.85 -3.02 -5.20
N ARG A 44 19.35 -2.87 -3.97
CA ARG A 44 19.55 -3.97 -3.05
C ARG A 44 18.98 -3.65 -1.68
N ASN A 45 18.67 -4.69 -0.92
CA ASN A 45 18.14 -4.56 0.43
C ASN A 45 16.96 -3.62 0.46
N ILE A 46 15.96 -3.92 -0.35
CA ILE A 46 14.82 -3.05 -0.55
C ILE A 46 13.77 -3.37 0.51
N GLN A 47 13.28 -2.33 1.16
CA GLN A 47 12.21 -2.46 2.13
C GLN A 47 10.99 -1.69 1.63
N VAL A 48 9.85 -2.37 1.53
CA VAL A 48 8.60 -1.76 1.11
C VAL A 48 7.71 -1.67 2.33
N GLN A 49 7.37 -0.45 2.73
CA GLN A 49 6.54 -0.20 3.90
C GLN A 49 5.29 0.54 3.48
N ILE A 50 4.14 0.04 3.91
CA ILE A 50 2.85 0.66 3.64
C ILE A 50 2.21 1.01 4.97
N THR A 51 1.82 2.27 5.11
CA THR A 51 1.26 2.78 6.36
C THR A 51 -0.16 3.28 6.11
N ALA A 52 -1.08 2.89 6.99
CA ALA A 52 -2.46 3.36 6.93
C ALA A 52 -2.59 4.67 7.72
N GLU A 53 -3.24 5.65 7.11
CA GLU A 53 -3.47 6.95 7.75
C GLU A 53 -4.91 7.38 7.52
N PRO A 54 -5.71 7.61 8.54
CA PRO A 54 -5.40 7.41 9.96
C PRO A 54 -5.15 5.91 10.24
N ASP A 55 -4.88 5.58 11.47
CA ASP A 55 -4.41 4.25 11.85
C ASP A 55 -5.55 3.23 11.83
N PHE A 56 -6.11 2.98 10.64
CA PHE A 56 -7.23 2.06 10.49
C PHE A 56 -6.79 0.61 10.28
N GLY A 57 -5.50 0.38 10.20
CA GLY A 57 -4.99 -0.97 10.03
C GLY A 57 -3.47 -0.98 10.02
N SER A 58 -2.93 -2.17 9.90
CA SER A 58 -1.48 -2.33 9.85
C SER A 58 -1.11 -3.28 8.73
N ILE A 59 0.02 -3.01 8.08
CA ILE A 59 0.51 -3.82 6.97
C ILE A 59 1.94 -4.24 7.30
N THR A 60 2.22 -5.53 7.15
CA THR A 60 3.56 -6.05 7.39
C THR A 60 4.51 -5.60 6.28
N PRO A 61 5.66 -5.03 6.62
CA PRO A 61 6.63 -4.63 5.59
C PRO A 61 7.13 -5.83 4.79
N VAL A 62 7.45 -5.59 3.52
CA VAL A 62 7.95 -6.63 2.63
C VAL A 62 9.39 -6.30 2.27
N MET A 63 10.25 -7.30 2.34
CA MET A 63 11.66 -7.13 2.01
C MET A 63 11.94 -7.79 0.67
N VAL A 64 12.68 -7.08 -0.18
CA VAL A 64 13.10 -7.59 -1.48
C VAL A 64 14.62 -7.56 -1.52
N GLU A 65 15.22 -8.68 -1.87
CA GLU A 65 16.68 -8.77 -1.83
C GLU A 65 17.31 -7.84 -2.87
N ALA A 66 16.80 -7.83 -4.08
CA ALA A 66 17.36 -6.99 -5.12
C ALA A 66 16.39 -6.85 -6.29
N ILE A 67 16.50 -5.74 -7.00
CA ILE A 67 15.83 -5.55 -8.27
C ILE A 67 16.93 -5.20 -9.27
N PRO A 68 17.22 -6.08 -10.22
CA PRO A 68 18.29 -5.81 -11.20
C PRO A 68 18.01 -4.56 -12.03
N ALA A 69 19.04 -4.03 -12.64
CA ALA A 69 18.91 -2.86 -13.49
C ALA A 69 17.92 -3.14 -14.62
N ASN A 70 17.03 -2.18 -14.86
CA ASN A 70 16.03 -2.25 -15.93
C ASN A 70 15.12 -3.47 -15.82
N ASP A 71 14.94 -3.98 -14.62
CA ASP A 71 14.07 -5.12 -14.36
C ASP A 71 12.97 -4.69 -13.39
N SER A 72 12.02 -5.59 -13.13
CA SER A 72 10.90 -5.27 -12.28
C SER A 72 10.56 -6.45 -11.38
N VAL A 73 9.84 -6.15 -10.31
CA VAL A 73 9.35 -7.18 -9.40
C VAL A 73 7.88 -6.87 -9.09
N CYS A 74 7.09 -7.92 -8.95
CA CYS A 74 5.68 -7.81 -8.61
C CYS A 74 5.45 -8.47 -7.28
N LEU A 75 4.97 -7.69 -6.30
CA LEU A 75 4.75 -8.18 -4.95
C LEU A 75 3.26 -8.36 -4.74
N GLN A 76 2.87 -9.54 -4.26
CA GLN A 76 1.46 -9.88 -4.04
C GLN A 76 1.19 -10.37 -2.63
N SER A 77 2.19 -10.29 -1.76
CA SER A 77 2.10 -10.91 -0.44
C SER A 77 1.87 -9.88 0.67
N PHE A 78 1.08 -8.87 0.40
CA PHE A 78 0.77 -7.89 1.43
C PHE A 78 -0.39 -8.34 2.28
N SER A 79 -0.25 -8.18 3.58
CA SER A 79 -1.29 -8.55 4.54
C SER A 79 -1.72 -7.30 5.30
N LEU A 80 -2.92 -6.85 5.04
CA LEU A 80 -3.51 -5.70 5.74
C LEU A 80 -4.47 -6.22 6.79
N VAL A 81 -4.18 -5.92 8.06
CA VAL A 81 -5.05 -6.29 9.16
C VAL A 81 -5.76 -5.02 9.64
N LEU A 82 -7.07 -4.99 9.51
CA LEU A 82 -7.86 -3.84 9.88
C LEU A 82 -8.03 -3.76 11.40
N SER A 83 -8.05 -2.54 11.92
CA SER A 83 -8.13 -2.31 13.35
C SER A 83 -9.60 -2.39 13.81
N ALA A 84 -9.93 -3.40 14.59
CA ALA A 84 -11.27 -3.56 15.10
C ALA A 84 -11.67 -2.36 15.96
N ASN A 85 -10.73 -1.84 16.76
CA ASN A 85 -11.03 -0.69 17.60
C ASN A 85 -11.37 0.55 16.79
N TYR A 86 -10.62 0.77 15.70
CA TYR A 86 -10.88 1.92 14.86
C TYR A 86 -12.28 1.83 14.25
N PHE A 87 -12.61 0.68 13.68
CA PHE A 87 -13.89 0.51 12.99
C PHE A 87 -15.06 0.47 13.97
N ALA A 88 -14.84 0.04 15.20
CA ALA A 88 -15.89 0.02 16.18
C ALA A 88 -16.35 1.42 16.56
N GLN A 89 -15.46 2.40 16.41
CA GLN A 89 -15.76 3.79 16.75
C GLN A 89 -16.20 4.60 15.55
N LEU A 90 -16.16 4.01 14.37
CA LEU A 90 -16.43 4.72 13.13
C LEU A 90 -17.94 4.78 12.90
N THR A 91 -18.49 5.98 12.89
CA THR A 91 -19.93 6.16 12.73
C THR A 91 -20.31 6.67 11.36
N GLU A 92 -19.34 7.13 10.57
CA GLU A 92 -19.60 7.61 9.22
C GLU A 92 -18.37 7.42 8.38
N ARG A 93 -18.58 7.56 7.06
CA ARG A 93 -17.51 7.40 6.10
C ARG A 93 -16.40 8.41 6.31
N MET A 94 -15.17 7.96 6.16
CA MET A 94 -14.01 8.82 6.29
C MET A 94 -13.07 8.60 5.12
N SER A 95 -12.30 9.64 4.81
CA SER A 95 -11.24 9.54 3.83
C SER A 95 -9.94 9.21 4.53
N GLY A 96 -9.24 8.23 4.00
CA GLY A 96 -7.94 7.88 4.51
C GLY A 96 -6.94 7.74 3.38
N SER A 97 -5.79 7.18 3.70
CA SER A 97 -4.76 6.98 2.69
C SER A 97 -3.84 5.84 3.07
N LEU A 98 -3.18 5.29 2.06
CA LEU A 98 -2.12 4.32 2.23
C LEU A 98 -0.85 4.98 1.73
N LYS A 99 0.14 5.12 2.61
CA LYS A 99 1.41 5.72 2.26
C LYS A 99 2.42 4.63 1.98
N ILE A 100 2.98 4.63 0.77
CA ILE A 100 3.99 3.67 0.39
C ILE A 100 5.35 4.33 0.44
N GLU A 101 6.27 3.69 1.17
CA GLU A 101 7.64 4.16 1.26
C GLU A 101 8.55 3.01 0.90
N ILE A 102 9.44 3.22 -0.06
CA ILE A 102 10.36 2.21 -0.53
C ILE A 102 11.79 2.69 -0.28
N ARG A 103 12.55 1.87 0.42
CA ARG A 103 13.93 2.18 0.76
C ARG A 103 14.86 1.14 0.16
N SER A 104 16.03 1.60 -0.25
CA SER A 104 17.09 0.72 -0.71
C SER A 104 18.34 1.06 0.10
N GLU A 105 18.85 0.08 0.86
CA GLU A 105 20.02 0.26 1.71
C GLU A 105 19.90 1.49 2.60
N ALA A 106 18.73 1.61 3.26
CA ALA A 106 18.44 2.69 4.20
C ALA A 106 18.21 4.06 3.55
N GLU A 107 18.21 4.12 2.23
CA GLU A 107 17.90 5.35 1.51
C GLU A 107 16.49 5.28 0.95
N THR A 108 15.69 6.32 1.19
CA THR A 108 14.33 6.36 0.64
C THR A 108 14.40 6.71 -0.83
N ILE A 109 13.91 5.80 -1.70
CA ILE A 109 13.93 6.01 -3.13
C ILE A 109 12.55 6.30 -3.70
N PHE A 110 11.49 6.12 -2.88
CA PHE A 110 10.13 6.37 -3.35
C PHE A 110 9.22 6.60 -2.16
N THR A 111 8.33 7.59 -2.28
CA THR A 111 7.30 7.85 -1.29
C THR A 111 6.08 8.38 -2.02
N ARG A 112 4.92 7.81 -1.73
CA ARG A 112 3.69 8.28 -2.34
C ARG A 112 2.51 7.87 -1.48
N THR A 113 1.47 8.71 -1.47
CA THR A 113 0.26 8.48 -0.71
C THR A 113 -0.89 8.22 -1.67
N TYR A 114 -1.67 7.17 -1.39
CA TYR A 114 -2.78 6.75 -2.23
C TYR A 114 -4.08 6.87 -1.44
N PRO A 115 -5.13 7.46 -2.01
CA PRO A 115 -6.38 7.65 -1.27
C PRO A 115 -7.15 6.35 -1.10
N ILE A 116 -7.88 6.26 0.01
CA ILE A 116 -8.74 5.13 0.25
C ILE A 116 -9.93 5.62 1.08
N ASP A 117 -11.13 5.15 0.77
CA ASP A 117 -12.31 5.50 1.52
C ASP A 117 -12.60 4.42 2.56
N ILE A 118 -12.94 4.87 3.76
CA ILE A 118 -13.18 3.98 4.89
C ILE A 118 -14.65 4.10 5.26
N LEU A 119 -15.37 2.99 5.17
CA LEU A 119 -16.79 2.96 5.49
C LEU A 119 -17.01 2.48 6.91
N ALA A 120 -18.08 2.97 7.54
CA ALA A 120 -18.48 2.46 8.83
C ALA A 120 -18.83 0.99 8.69
N TYR A 121 -18.83 0.29 9.82
CA TYR A 121 -18.99 -1.17 9.85
C TYR A 121 -20.21 -1.64 9.05
N ASP A 122 -21.31 -0.91 9.16
CA ASP A 122 -22.57 -1.33 8.54
C ASP A 122 -22.86 -0.66 7.22
N GLN A 123 -21.89 0.01 6.63
CA GLN A 123 -22.08 0.66 5.34
C GLN A 123 -21.55 -0.21 4.22
N TRP A 124 -22.20 -0.09 3.06
CA TRP A 124 -21.78 -0.82 1.85
C TRP A 124 -21.53 0.17 0.74
N GLY A 125 -20.38 0.10 0.13
CA GLY A 125 -20.05 0.97 -0.99
C GLY A 125 -20.89 0.63 -2.20
N GLY A 126 -21.78 1.55 -2.58
CA GLY A 126 -22.53 1.41 -3.80
C GLY A 126 -23.73 0.48 -3.76
N ILE A 127 -24.10 -0.04 -2.61
CA ILE A 127 -25.22 -0.96 -2.50
C ILE A 127 -26.12 -0.54 -1.38
N ASN A 128 -27.39 -0.53 -1.66
CA ASN A 128 -28.40 -0.28 -0.63
C ASN A 128 -29.74 -0.67 -1.03
#